data_420171a0bf0e5d88d5854e7b45bad5b8
#
_entry.id   420171a0bf0e5d88d5854e7b45bad5b8
#
_cell.length_a   1.000
_cell.length_b   1.000
_cell.length_c   1.000
_cell.angle_alpha   90.00
_cell.angle_beta   90.00
_cell.angle_gamma   90.00
#
_symmetry.space_group_name_H-M   'P 1'
#
loop_
_entity.id
_entity.type
_entity.pdbx_description
1 polymer ?
#
loop_
_entity_poly.entity_id
_entity_poly.type
_entity_poly.pdbx_seq_one_letter_code
_entity_poly.pdbx_strand_id
1 'polypeptide(L)'
;PVRGRSFGLEAIACEEDHQPWRQYLTRAYSRTQHTEEHLTEHLTWQTPQIMPLTAWLSTLWGQYSYTADHLATPWQINCLWQQIIEQNSENALLNIPNTASLAQSAWTTLQQWNIPVTILEHDPNAEIQQFYQWAHAFEALLSEKSLITPAQLPRAIDQLDHLEHIPLPKQIILRGFDQITPAMKHLISTLKQFSQITIHQPQ
;
A
#
# COMPACT_ATOMS: atom_id res chain seq x y z
N PRO A 1 30.72 -17.78 -17.15
CA PRO A 1 30.36 -17.00 -15.98
C PRO A 1 29.83 -15.65 -16.46
N VAL A 2 28.48 -15.59 -16.61
CA VAL A 2 27.80 -14.35 -16.97
C VAL A 2 27.76 -13.52 -15.70
N ARG A 3 28.57 -12.49 -15.63
CA ARG A 3 28.46 -11.45 -14.59
C ARG A 3 27.10 -10.77 -14.78
N GLY A 4 26.17 -11.02 -13.86
CA GLY A 4 24.90 -10.33 -13.79
C GLY A 4 25.16 -8.82 -13.66
N ARG A 5 24.81 -8.07 -14.69
CA ARG A 5 24.77 -6.61 -14.59
C ARG A 5 23.58 -6.27 -13.70
N SER A 6 23.90 -5.76 -12.53
CA SER A 6 22.92 -5.18 -11.62
C SER A 6 22.35 -3.92 -12.29
N PHE A 7 21.14 -4.03 -12.82
CA PHE A 7 20.43 -2.89 -13.39
C PHE A 7 19.90 -2.03 -12.22
N GLY A 8 20.28 -0.77 -12.20
CA GLY A 8 19.74 0.21 -11.26
C GLY A 8 18.32 0.57 -11.65
N LEU A 9 17.34 -0.20 -11.17
CA LEU A 9 15.93 0.16 -11.29
C LEU A 9 15.64 1.29 -10.30
N GLU A 10 15.22 2.44 -10.80
CA GLU A 10 14.64 3.52 -10.01
C GLU A 10 13.12 3.39 -10.06
N ALA A 11 12.48 3.30 -8.90
CA ALA A 11 11.03 3.33 -8.79
C ALA A 11 10.61 4.68 -8.22
N ILE A 12 9.68 5.36 -8.88
CA ILE A 12 9.08 6.61 -8.42
C ILE A 12 7.64 6.28 -8.04
N ALA A 13 7.36 6.28 -6.75
CA ALA A 13 6.01 6.10 -6.25
C ALA A 13 5.37 7.46 -5.99
N CYS A 14 4.11 7.63 -6.39
CA CYS A 14 3.31 8.82 -6.18
C CYS A 14 1.95 8.46 -5.57
N GLU A 15 1.30 9.43 -4.93
CA GLU A 15 -0.05 9.28 -4.42
C GLU A 15 -1.08 9.13 -5.55
N GLU A 16 -2.17 8.40 -5.32
CA GLU A 16 -3.08 7.90 -6.38
C GLU A 16 -3.75 8.99 -7.21
N ASP A 17 -4.00 10.17 -6.66
CA ASP A 17 -4.86 11.18 -7.29
C ASP A 17 -4.17 12.17 -8.25
N HIS A 18 -2.87 12.03 -8.50
CA HIS A 18 -2.10 13.04 -9.25
C HIS A 18 -1.60 12.54 -10.62
N GLN A 19 -2.51 12.20 -11.52
CA GLN A 19 -2.21 11.87 -12.94
C GLN A 19 -1.31 12.89 -13.67
N PRO A 20 -1.39 14.22 -13.45
CA PRO A 20 -0.51 15.19 -14.10
C PRO A 20 0.96 15.02 -13.73
N TRP A 21 1.26 14.57 -12.52
CA TRP A 21 2.62 14.37 -12.04
C TRP A 21 3.39 13.28 -12.77
N ARG A 22 2.71 12.25 -13.25
CA ARG A 22 3.33 11.16 -14.01
C ARG A 22 4.03 11.69 -15.27
N GLN A 23 3.36 12.54 -16.03
CA GLN A 23 3.92 13.13 -17.24
C GLN A 23 5.04 14.12 -16.92
N TYR A 24 4.89 14.92 -15.87
CA TYR A 24 5.90 15.87 -15.41
C TYR A 24 7.15 15.15 -14.93
N LEU A 25 7.02 14.11 -14.08
CA LEU A 25 8.14 13.33 -13.58
C LEU A 25 8.86 12.59 -14.70
N THR A 26 8.13 12.01 -15.64
CA THR A 26 8.74 11.36 -16.81
C THR A 26 9.57 12.36 -17.63
N ARG A 27 9.05 13.57 -17.85
CA ARG A 27 9.76 14.63 -18.58
C ARG A 27 10.95 15.20 -17.79
N ALA A 28 10.79 15.41 -16.49
CA ALA A 28 11.86 15.93 -15.64
C ALA A 28 13.02 14.92 -15.52
N TYR A 29 12.67 13.64 -15.34
CA TYR A 29 13.65 12.56 -15.28
C TYR A 29 14.39 12.37 -16.61
N SER A 30 13.69 12.40 -17.73
CA SER A 30 14.31 12.35 -19.05
C SER A 30 15.30 13.52 -19.29
N ARG A 31 15.00 14.71 -18.76
CA ARG A 31 15.90 15.87 -18.88
C ARG A 31 17.17 15.74 -18.02
N THR A 32 17.07 15.19 -16.81
CA THR A 32 18.23 14.99 -15.92
C THR A 32 19.17 13.94 -16.46
N GLN A 33 18.67 12.87 -17.02
CA GLN A 33 19.47 11.82 -17.65
C GLN A 33 20.22 12.36 -18.90
N HIS A 34 19.57 13.16 -19.73
CA HIS A 34 20.21 13.77 -20.90
C HIS A 34 21.37 14.72 -20.56
N THR A 35 21.41 15.24 -19.33
CA THR A 35 22.52 16.14 -18.92
C THR A 35 23.74 15.37 -18.41
N GLU A 36 23.56 14.16 -17.89
CA GLU A 36 24.66 13.32 -17.40
C GLU A 36 25.25 12.40 -18.49
N GLU A 37 24.47 12.05 -19.53
CA GLU A 37 24.84 11.08 -20.57
C GLU A 37 25.62 11.64 -21.74
N HIS A 38 25.93 12.93 -21.77
CA HIS A 38 26.77 13.50 -22.84
C HIS A 38 28.21 12.96 -22.90
N LEU A 39 28.54 11.97 -22.05
CA LEU A 39 29.89 11.41 -21.94
C LEU A 39 30.02 9.92 -22.29
N THR A 40 28.96 9.21 -22.69
CA THR A 40 29.06 7.78 -23.06
C THR A 40 28.18 7.41 -24.25
N GLU A 41 28.78 6.86 -25.28
CA GLU A 41 28.22 6.51 -26.62
C GLU A 41 27.26 5.28 -26.63
N HIS A 42 26.41 5.05 -25.64
CA HIS A 42 25.41 3.98 -25.72
C HIS A 42 24.02 4.48 -25.34
N LEU A 43 23.24 4.80 -26.36
CA LEU A 43 21.88 5.33 -26.35
C LEU A 43 20.78 4.31 -25.91
N THR A 44 20.98 3.53 -24.88
CA THR A 44 19.90 2.71 -24.30
C THR A 44 19.71 3.06 -22.84
N TRP A 45 18.70 3.86 -22.56
CA TRP A 45 18.30 4.23 -21.20
C TRP A 45 17.08 3.43 -20.75
N GLN A 46 17.08 3.04 -19.47
CA GLN A 46 15.93 2.38 -18.87
C GLN A 46 14.89 3.43 -18.46
N THR A 47 13.67 3.26 -18.96
CA THR A 47 12.55 4.10 -18.52
C THR A 47 12.29 3.87 -17.04
N PRO A 48 12.24 4.92 -16.19
CA PRO A 48 11.92 4.78 -14.78
C PRO A 48 10.52 4.20 -14.60
N GLN A 49 10.34 3.35 -13.61
CA GLN A 49 9.04 2.84 -13.25
C GLN A 49 8.32 3.88 -12.38
N ILE A 50 7.35 4.59 -12.94
CA ILE A 50 6.53 5.57 -12.23
C ILE A 50 5.14 5.00 -12.06
N MET A 51 4.73 4.76 -10.82
CA MET A 51 3.44 4.16 -10.50
C MET A 51 2.95 4.60 -9.11
N PRO A 52 1.64 4.49 -8.80
CA PRO A 52 1.13 4.67 -7.46
C PRO A 52 1.80 3.70 -6.48
N LEU A 53 2.05 4.17 -5.25
CA LEU A 53 2.71 3.34 -4.23
C LEU A 53 1.92 2.07 -3.93
N THR A 54 0.60 2.15 -3.86
CA THR A 54 -0.29 1.00 -3.66
C THR A 54 -0.17 -0.03 -4.78
N ALA A 55 -0.04 0.41 -6.04
CA ALA A 55 0.19 -0.47 -7.18
C ALA A 55 1.54 -1.16 -7.10
N TRP A 56 2.59 -0.45 -6.67
CA TRP A 56 3.91 -1.04 -6.46
C TRP A 56 3.90 -2.08 -5.34
N LEU A 57 3.29 -1.78 -4.20
CA LEU A 57 3.15 -2.72 -3.09
C LEU A 57 2.32 -3.95 -3.49
N SER A 58 1.24 -3.75 -4.26
CA SER A 58 0.42 -4.85 -4.79
C SER A 58 1.22 -5.76 -5.72
N THR A 59 2.09 -5.18 -6.54
CA THR A 59 2.99 -5.94 -7.43
C THR A 59 4.01 -6.75 -6.61
N LEU A 60 4.62 -6.14 -5.61
CA LEU A 60 5.55 -6.83 -4.70
C LEU A 60 4.86 -7.99 -3.99
N TRP A 61 3.67 -7.76 -3.44
CA TRP A 61 2.91 -8.80 -2.78
C TRP A 61 2.59 -9.96 -3.72
N GLY A 62 2.05 -9.67 -4.90
CA GLY A 62 1.68 -10.71 -5.88
C GLY A 62 2.85 -11.50 -6.44
N GLN A 63 4.06 -10.93 -6.46
CA GLN A 63 5.25 -11.60 -6.98
C GLN A 63 6.03 -12.37 -5.91
N TYR A 64 6.04 -11.91 -4.67
CA TYR A 64 6.97 -12.38 -3.63
C TYR A 64 6.30 -12.87 -2.36
N SER A 65 4.97 -12.74 -2.24
CA SER A 65 4.27 -13.38 -1.14
C SER A 65 4.17 -14.89 -1.40
N TYR A 66 4.70 -15.69 -0.50
CA TYR A 66 4.56 -17.15 -0.52
C TYR A 66 3.35 -17.62 0.31
N THR A 67 2.56 -16.68 0.82
CA THR A 67 1.33 -16.97 1.56
C THR A 67 0.19 -17.27 0.59
N ALA A 68 -0.82 -17.98 1.08
CA ALA A 68 -2.05 -18.23 0.31
C ALA A 68 -2.94 -16.98 0.18
N ASP A 69 -2.57 -15.86 0.83
CA ASP A 69 -3.40 -14.68 0.90
C ASP A 69 -3.40 -13.90 -0.41
N HIS A 70 -4.59 -13.68 -0.94
CA HIS A 70 -4.81 -12.92 -2.17
C HIS A 70 -5.25 -11.49 -1.87
N LEU A 71 -4.80 -10.55 -2.69
CA LEU A 71 -5.23 -9.16 -2.56
C LEU A 71 -6.71 -9.01 -2.93
N ALA A 72 -7.51 -8.58 -1.97
CA ALA A 72 -8.93 -8.33 -2.18
C ALA A 72 -9.13 -7.09 -3.06
N THR A 73 -10.05 -7.20 -4.02
CA THR A 73 -10.47 -6.07 -4.85
C THR A 73 -11.33 -5.10 -4.05
N PRO A 74 -11.39 -3.81 -4.41
CA PRO A 74 -12.27 -2.83 -3.74
C PRO A 74 -13.74 -3.27 -3.68
N TRP A 75 -14.22 -3.92 -4.74
CA TRP A 75 -15.58 -4.46 -4.78
C TRP A 75 -15.78 -5.59 -3.76
N GLN A 76 -14.86 -6.55 -3.68
CA GLN A 76 -14.92 -7.63 -2.69
C GLN A 76 -14.93 -7.07 -1.26
N ILE A 77 -14.05 -6.11 -0.96
CA ILE A 77 -14.00 -5.47 0.35
C ILE A 77 -15.34 -4.84 0.71
N ASN A 78 -15.93 -4.09 -0.21
CA ASN A 78 -17.22 -3.46 0.00
C ASN A 78 -18.34 -4.49 0.23
N CYS A 79 -18.39 -5.57 -0.57
CA CYS A 79 -19.37 -6.64 -0.39
C CYS A 79 -19.23 -7.35 0.97
N LEU A 80 -17.99 -7.60 1.42
CA LEU A 80 -17.76 -8.22 2.73
C LEU A 80 -18.23 -7.31 3.86
N TRP A 81 -17.98 -6.02 3.80
CA TRP A 81 -18.50 -5.07 4.79
C TRP A 81 -20.03 -5.02 4.81
N GLN A 82 -20.68 -4.98 3.65
CA GLN A 82 -22.14 -5.00 3.58
C GLN A 82 -22.71 -6.28 4.18
N GLN A 83 -22.16 -7.44 3.83
CA GLN A 83 -22.56 -8.73 4.37
C GLN A 83 -22.46 -8.77 5.90
N ILE A 84 -21.35 -8.29 6.46
CA ILE A 84 -21.14 -8.29 7.91
C ILE A 84 -22.13 -7.38 8.62
N ILE A 85 -22.37 -6.18 8.07
CA ILE A 85 -23.31 -5.23 8.66
C ILE A 85 -24.73 -5.76 8.61
N GLU A 86 -25.14 -6.38 7.50
CA GLU A 86 -26.47 -7.01 7.38
C GLU A 86 -26.67 -8.13 8.40
N GLN A 87 -25.64 -8.96 8.62
CA GLN A 87 -25.73 -10.11 9.52
C GLN A 87 -25.64 -9.74 11.01
N ASN A 88 -24.93 -8.65 11.34
CA ASN A 88 -24.60 -8.28 12.71
C ASN A 88 -25.29 -6.99 13.19
N SER A 89 -26.31 -6.50 12.50
CA SER A 89 -27.06 -5.34 12.92
C SER A 89 -28.38 -5.79 13.52
N GLU A 90 -28.57 -5.52 14.81
CA GLU A 90 -29.83 -5.82 15.52
C GLU A 90 -30.99 -4.91 15.07
N ASN A 91 -30.67 -3.72 14.56
CA ASN A 91 -31.65 -2.75 14.05
C ASN A 91 -31.55 -2.63 12.54
N ALA A 92 -32.70 -2.48 11.90
CA ALA A 92 -32.76 -2.21 10.45
C ALA A 92 -32.05 -0.88 10.12
N LEU A 93 -30.86 -0.98 9.55
CA LEU A 93 -30.11 0.21 9.10
C LEU A 93 -30.76 0.77 7.83
N LEU A 94 -30.96 2.07 7.80
CA LEU A 94 -31.58 2.75 6.67
C LEU A 94 -30.73 2.74 5.39
N ASN A 95 -29.39 2.63 5.54
CA ASN A 95 -28.47 2.70 4.41
C ASN A 95 -27.20 1.85 4.66
N ILE A 96 -27.32 0.54 4.45
CA ILE A 96 -26.22 -0.41 4.59
C ILE A 96 -24.99 -0.04 3.74
N PRO A 97 -25.09 0.29 2.44
CA PRO A 97 -23.95 0.63 1.62
C PRO A 97 -23.13 1.82 2.14
N ASN A 98 -23.82 2.86 2.63
CA ASN A 98 -23.13 4.02 3.21
C ASN A 98 -22.44 3.67 4.54
N THR A 99 -23.10 2.91 5.40
CA THR A 99 -22.53 2.43 6.65
C THR A 99 -21.30 1.55 6.39
N ALA A 100 -21.35 0.68 5.38
CA ALA A 100 -20.23 -0.16 4.97
C ALA A 100 -19.04 0.68 4.52
N SER A 101 -19.27 1.72 3.73
CA SER A 101 -18.23 2.64 3.28
C SER A 101 -17.56 3.39 4.46
N LEU A 102 -18.35 3.86 5.43
CA LEU A 102 -17.83 4.53 6.63
C LEU A 102 -17.03 3.55 7.52
N ALA A 103 -17.55 2.34 7.75
CA ALA A 103 -16.86 1.32 8.51
C ALA A 103 -15.54 0.90 7.85
N GLN A 104 -15.54 0.70 6.53
CA GLN A 104 -14.33 0.44 5.75
C GLN A 104 -13.31 1.56 5.90
N SER A 105 -13.73 2.83 5.81
CA SER A 105 -12.84 3.99 5.95
C SER A 105 -12.23 4.06 7.35
N ALA A 106 -13.04 3.85 8.39
CA ALA A 106 -12.58 3.84 9.78
C ALA A 106 -11.56 2.71 10.00
N TRP A 107 -11.87 1.50 9.54
CA TRP A 107 -10.96 0.36 9.65
C TRP A 107 -9.65 0.58 8.86
N THR A 108 -9.74 1.12 7.65
CA THR A 108 -8.55 1.49 6.86
C THR A 108 -7.65 2.46 7.61
N THR A 109 -8.23 3.45 8.30
CA THR A 109 -7.49 4.39 9.14
C THR A 109 -6.78 3.67 10.29
N LEU A 110 -7.44 2.74 10.98
CA LEU A 110 -6.79 1.94 12.02
C LEU A 110 -5.57 1.18 11.50
N GLN A 111 -5.69 0.55 10.33
CA GLN A 111 -4.57 -0.16 9.70
C GLN A 111 -3.42 0.78 9.33
N GLN A 112 -3.72 1.91 8.71
CA GLN A 112 -2.73 2.91 8.31
C GLN A 112 -1.97 3.51 9.52
N TRP A 113 -2.64 3.62 10.66
CA TRP A 113 -2.06 4.17 11.89
C TRP A 113 -1.48 3.09 12.81
N ASN A 114 -1.47 1.83 12.38
CA ASN A 114 -1.03 0.67 13.18
C ASN A 114 -1.78 0.56 14.53
N ILE A 115 -3.06 0.91 14.52
CA ILE A 115 -3.91 0.81 15.70
C ILE A 115 -4.66 -0.53 15.63
N PRO A 116 -4.46 -1.44 16.59
CA PRO A 116 -5.18 -2.71 16.60
C PRO A 116 -6.67 -2.48 16.92
N VAL A 117 -7.54 -3.22 16.23
CA VAL A 117 -9.01 -3.14 16.44
C VAL A 117 -9.38 -3.42 17.90
N THR A 118 -8.61 -4.26 18.59
CA THR A 118 -8.82 -4.63 20.01
C THR A 118 -8.76 -3.44 20.98
N ILE A 119 -8.20 -2.30 20.58
CA ILE A 119 -8.20 -1.10 21.44
C ILE A 119 -9.63 -0.59 21.71
N LEU A 120 -10.57 -0.93 20.82
CA LEU A 120 -11.97 -0.52 20.88
C LEU A 120 -12.84 -1.46 21.72
N GLU A 121 -12.30 -2.60 22.15
CA GLU A 121 -13.06 -3.70 22.79
C GLU A 121 -13.84 -3.27 24.04
N HIS A 122 -13.32 -2.33 24.80
CA HIS A 122 -13.90 -1.89 26.06
C HIS A 122 -14.35 -0.43 26.04
N ASP A 123 -14.55 0.15 24.86
CA ASP A 123 -15.03 1.54 24.74
C ASP A 123 -16.49 1.62 25.23
N PRO A 124 -16.85 2.60 26.06
CA PRO A 124 -18.21 2.73 26.60
C PRO A 124 -19.25 3.20 25.56
N ASN A 125 -18.82 3.66 24.39
CA ASN A 125 -19.73 4.13 23.34
C ASN A 125 -20.29 2.95 22.53
N ALA A 126 -21.64 2.86 22.50
CA ALA A 126 -22.34 1.79 21.80
C ALA A 126 -22.05 1.74 20.29
N GLU A 127 -21.85 2.89 19.64
CA GLU A 127 -21.52 2.96 18.21
C GLU A 127 -20.11 2.43 17.96
N ILE A 128 -19.15 2.74 18.84
CA ILE A 128 -17.78 2.21 18.77
C ILE A 128 -17.77 0.71 19.02
N GLN A 129 -18.56 0.22 19.99
CA GLN A 129 -18.72 -1.21 20.22
C GLN A 129 -19.32 -1.94 19.02
N GLN A 130 -20.31 -1.35 18.37
CA GLN A 130 -20.89 -1.91 17.16
C GLN A 130 -19.87 -1.98 16.02
N PHE A 131 -19.09 -0.90 15.85
CA PHE A 131 -17.99 -0.89 14.85
C PHE A 131 -16.92 -1.92 15.19
N TYR A 132 -16.53 -2.07 16.47
CA TYR A 132 -15.60 -3.10 16.92
C TYR A 132 -16.05 -4.50 16.52
N GLN A 133 -17.33 -4.84 16.74
CA GLN A 133 -17.89 -6.14 16.36
C GLN A 133 -17.80 -6.37 14.85
N TRP A 134 -18.14 -5.36 14.04
CA TRP A 134 -18.04 -5.46 12.59
C TRP A 134 -16.59 -5.59 12.12
N ALA A 135 -15.68 -4.81 12.68
CA ALA A 135 -14.28 -4.83 12.32
C ALA A 135 -13.62 -6.17 12.68
N HIS A 136 -13.95 -6.71 13.86
CA HIS A 136 -13.48 -8.03 14.29
C HIS A 136 -14.02 -9.15 13.39
N ALA A 137 -15.30 -9.11 13.04
CA ALA A 137 -15.91 -10.05 12.09
C ALA A 137 -15.28 -9.94 10.69
N PHE A 138 -14.93 -8.71 10.26
CA PHE A 138 -14.27 -8.47 8.98
C PHE A 138 -12.87 -9.09 8.95
N GLU A 139 -12.06 -8.89 9.99
CA GLU A 139 -10.73 -9.50 10.09
C GLU A 139 -10.80 -11.04 10.11
N ALA A 140 -11.77 -11.61 10.83
CA ALA A 140 -12.01 -13.05 10.82
C ALA A 140 -12.39 -13.58 9.43
N LEU A 141 -13.26 -12.86 8.70
CA LEU A 141 -13.71 -13.25 7.38
C LEU A 141 -12.59 -13.10 6.32
N LEU A 142 -11.72 -12.07 6.44
CA LEU A 142 -10.52 -11.95 5.60
C LEU A 142 -9.60 -13.16 5.80
N SER A 143 -9.35 -13.54 7.05
CA SER A 143 -8.51 -14.70 7.39
C SER A 143 -9.11 -16.01 6.86
N GLU A 144 -10.41 -16.23 7.05
CA GLU A 144 -11.12 -17.42 6.54
C GLU A 144 -11.01 -17.56 5.03
N LYS A 145 -11.09 -16.43 4.31
CA LYS A 145 -11.06 -16.40 2.84
C LYS A 145 -9.63 -16.27 2.26
N SER A 146 -8.62 -16.26 3.12
CA SER A 146 -7.22 -15.98 2.71
C SER A 146 -7.13 -14.70 1.86
N LEU A 147 -7.69 -13.62 2.39
CA LEU A 147 -7.68 -12.31 1.74
C LEU A 147 -6.88 -11.30 2.56
N ILE A 148 -6.16 -10.44 1.85
CA ILE A 148 -5.51 -9.26 2.41
C ILE A 148 -6.02 -8.01 1.69
N THR A 149 -6.14 -6.91 2.39
CA THR A 149 -6.57 -5.63 1.81
C THR A 149 -5.38 -4.73 1.46
N PRO A 150 -5.54 -3.75 0.55
CA PRO A 150 -4.49 -2.78 0.26
C PRO A 150 -3.99 -2.01 1.50
N ALA A 151 -4.85 -1.77 2.49
CA ALA A 151 -4.49 -1.08 3.73
C ALA A 151 -3.51 -1.89 4.60
N GLN A 152 -3.53 -3.20 4.50
CA GLN A 152 -2.65 -4.11 5.23
C GLN A 152 -1.31 -4.36 4.54
N LEU A 153 -1.19 -4.04 3.23
CA LEU A 153 0.02 -4.32 2.45
C LEU A 153 1.32 -3.78 3.07
N PRO A 154 1.37 -2.54 3.60
CA PRO A 154 2.61 -2.04 4.19
C PRO A 154 3.12 -2.92 5.32
N ARG A 155 2.22 -3.36 6.20
CA ARG A 155 2.56 -4.24 7.31
C ARG A 155 2.88 -5.66 6.85
N ALA A 156 2.12 -6.19 5.90
CA ALA A 156 2.31 -7.53 5.39
C ALA A 156 3.65 -7.68 4.64
N ILE A 157 4.05 -6.68 3.85
CA ILE A 157 5.35 -6.67 3.16
C ILE A 157 6.49 -6.52 4.16
N ASP A 158 6.33 -5.69 5.18
CA ASP A 158 7.32 -5.51 6.24
C ASP A 158 7.60 -6.82 7.01
N GLN A 159 6.64 -7.72 7.06
CA GLN A 159 6.71 -9.01 7.74
C GLN A 159 7.10 -10.18 6.82
N LEU A 160 7.48 -9.93 5.56
CA LEU A 160 7.96 -10.99 4.68
C LEU A 160 9.32 -11.52 5.14
N ASP A 161 9.39 -12.83 5.42
CA ASP A 161 10.59 -13.51 5.94
C ASP A 161 11.81 -13.42 5.00
N HIS A 162 11.61 -13.09 3.73
CA HIS A 162 12.65 -13.10 2.70
C HIS A 162 12.78 -11.78 1.95
N LEU A 163 12.52 -10.65 2.61
CA LEU A 163 12.58 -9.33 2.00
C LEU A 163 13.96 -9.03 1.39
N GLU A 164 15.03 -9.57 1.99
CA GLU A 164 16.41 -9.47 1.52
C GLU A 164 16.69 -10.17 0.18
N HIS A 165 15.86 -11.14 -0.19
CA HIS A 165 15.99 -11.87 -1.46
C HIS A 165 15.12 -11.28 -2.58
N ILE A 166 14.29 -10.31 -2.26
CA ILE A 166 13.45 -9.62 -3.23
C ILE A 166 14.32 -8.65 -4.04
N PRO A 167 14.28 -8.67 -5.38
CA PRO A 167 15.04 -7.74 -6.20
C PRO A 167 14.42 -6.33 -6.13
N LEU A 168 14.68 -5.62 -5.04
CA LEU A 168 14.20 -4.25 -4.86
C LEU A 168 14.99 -3.28 -5.75
N PRO A 169 14.38 -2.18 -6.19
CA PRO A 169 15.09 -1.10 -6.88
C PRO A 169 16.19 -0.54 -5.99
N LYS A 170 17.34 -0.20 -6.57
CA LYS A 170 18.44 0.43 -5.81
C LYS A 170 18.04 1.76 -5.22
N GLN A 171 17.21 2.51 -5.94
CA GLN A 171 16.70 3.81 -5.53
C GLN A 171 15.18 3.85 -5.66
N ILE A 172 14.53 4.32 -4.61
CA ILE A 172 13.09 4.56 -4.55
C ILE A 172 12.86 6.03 -4.21
N ILE A 173 12.13 6.72 -5.06
CA ILE A 173 11.80 8.13 -4.87
C ILE A 173 10.30 8.23 -4.59
N LEU A 174 9.94 8.72 -3.41
CA LEU A 174 8.55 8.96 -2.99
C LEU A 174 8.21 10.43 -3.20
N ARG A 175 7.16 10.72 -3.99
CA ARG A 175 6.72 12.09 -4.28
C ARG A 175 5.21 12.24 -4.14
N GLY A 176 4.77 13.43 -3.72
CA GLY A 176 3.36 13.80 -3.65
C GLY A 176 2.64 13.33 -2.40
N PHE A 177 3.37 12.95 -1.36
CA PHE A 177 2.78 12.55 -0.08
C PHE A 177 2.72 13.75 0.86
N ASP A 178 1.51 14.22 1.14
CA ASP A 178 1.27 15.26 2.16
C ASP A 178 1.55 14.70 3.56
N GLN A 179 1.14 13.45 3.78
CA GLN A 179 1.35 12.76 5.05
C GLN A 179 1.76 11.30 4.81
N ILE A 180 2.81 10.87 5.46
CA ILE A 180 3.22 9.46 5.48
C ILE A 180 2.69 8.82 6.77
N THR A 181 1.81 7.83 6.63
CA THR A 181 1.20 7.13 7.76
C THR A 181 2.20 6.31 8.56
N PRO A 182 1.95 6.00 9.84
CA PRO A 182 2.83 5.18 10.66
C PRO A 182 3.16 3.82 10.05
N ALA A 183 2.17 3.13 9.46
CA ALA A 183 2.39 1.85 8.79
C ALA A 183 3.39 1.98 7.62
N MET A 184 3.24 3.06 6.84
CA MET A 184 4.14 3.35 5.73
C MET A 184 5.54 3.77 6.21
N LYS A 185 5.64 4.56 7.29
CA LYS A 185 6.93 4.93 7.89
C LYS A 185 7.72 3.69 8.33
N HIS A 186 7.01 2.71 8.90
CA HIS A 186 7.63 1.47 9.35
C HIS A 186 8.18 0.69 8.15
N LEU A 187 7.38 0.44 7.14
CA LEU A 187 7.82 -0.21 5.90
C LEU A 187 9.01 0.52 5.24
N ILE A 188 8.96 1.86 5.14
CA ILE A 188 10.07 2.66 4.58
C ILE A 188 11.36 2.46 5.40
N SER A 189 11.26 2.35 6.72
CA SER A 189 12.42 2.12 7.58
C SER A 189 13.06 0.75 7.31
N THR A 190 12.25 -0.27 7.08
CA THR A 190 12.72 -1.61 6.70
C THR A 190 13.33 -1.60 5.29
N LEU A 191 12.64 -1.01 4.32
CA LEU A 191 13.14 -0.94 2.94
C LEU A 191 14.45 -0.14 2.79
N LYS A 192 14.71 0.84 3.66
CA LYS A 192 15.99 1.59 3.69
C LYS A 192 17.21 0.72 3.94
N GLN A 193 17.04 -0.49 4.48
CA GLN A 193 18.13 -1.44 4.68
C GLN A 193 18.61 -2.04 3.34
N PHE A 194 17.74 -2.02 2.33
CA PHE A 194 17.97 -2.68 1.03
C PHE A 194 18.02 -1.70 -0.15
N SER A 195 17.43 -0.51 0.00
CA SER A 195 17.28 0.49 -1.06
C SER A 195 17.55 1.90 -0.56
N GLN A 196 18.10 2.76 -1.42
CA GLN A 196 18.20 4.19 -1.15
C GLN A 196 16.83 4.85 -1.34
N ILE A 197 16.21 5.35 -0.27
CA ILE A 197 14.88 5.96 -0.34
C ILE A 197 14.97 7.48 -0.14
N THR A 198 14.48 8.23 -1.11
CA THR A 198 14.37 9.70 -1.07
C THR A 198 12.90 10.09 -1.03
N ILE A 199 12.52 10.96 -0.08
CA ILE A 199 11.15 11.45 0.08
C ILE A 199 11.14 12.94 -0.26
N HIS A 200 10.35 13.33 -1.26
CA HIS A 200 10.10 14.71 -1.62
C HIS A 200 8.72 15.13 -1.11
N GLN A 201 8.70 15.97 -0.09
CA GLN A 201 7.46 16.60 0.37
C GLN A 201 7.04 17.70 -0.61
N PRO A 202 5.74 17.91 -0.84
CA PRO A 202 5.27 19.07 -1.57
C PRO A 202 5.68 20.35 -0.81
N GLN A 203 6.14 21.34 -1.57
CA GLN A 203 6.43 22.69 -1.04
C GLN A 203 5.16 23.51 -0.99
#